data_67e0f96a601b9ffb0430660dfd926916
#
_entry.id   67e0f96a601b9ffb0430660dfd926916
#
_cell.length_a   1.000
_cell.length_b   1.000
_cell.length_c   1.000
_cell.angle_alpha   90.00
_cell.angle_beta   90.00
_cell.angle_gamma   90.00
#
_symmetry.space_group_name_H-M   'P 1'
#
loop_
_entity.id
_entity.type
_entity.pdbx_description
1 polymer ?
#
loop_
_entity_poly.entity_id
_entity_poly.type
_entity_poly.pdbx_seq_one_letter_code
_entity_poly.pdbx_strand_id
1 'polypeptide(L)'
;MIWPLRRKSKKRMARICIEGPINSETRKIVLKALKQIEEREFPALLLRIDSPGGTVGDSQEIHSALLRLREKGCHVVASFGNISASGGVYIGVGAEKIVANPGTITGSIGVILRGNNLSKLLEKVGIKFETVKSGIFKDILSPDRPLSTEERALLQSLIAVSYTHLRAHET
;
A
#
# COMPACT_ATOMS: atom_id res chain seq x y z
N MET A 1 52.74 24.36 -10.86
CA MET A 1 51.78 23.33 -11.34
C MET A 1 50.69 23.19 -10.27
N ILE A 2 49.51 23.82 -10.47
CA ILE A 2 48.42 23.83 -9.48
C ILE A 2 47.50 22.69 -9.85
N TRP A 3 47.44 21.64 -9.01
CA TRP A 3 46.56 20.53 -9.14
C TRP A 3 45.11 20.99 -8.86
N PRO A 4 44.13 20.77 -9.76
CA PRO A 4 42.76 21.17 -9.50
C PRO A 4 42.20 20.31 -8.37
N LEU A 5 41.84 20.96 -7.25
CA LEU A 5 41.11 20.33 -6.16
C LEU A 5 39.76 19.79 -6.72
N ARG A 6 39.72 18.49 -6.94
CA ARG A 6 38.49 17.79 -7.33
C ARG A 6 37.46 17.99 -6.19
N ARG A 7 36.51 18.91 -6.38
CA ARG A 7 35.34 19.03 -5.49
C ARG A 7 34.70 17.67 -5.39
N LYS A 8 34.78 17.00 -4.21
CA LYS A 8 34.00 15.79 -3.92
C LYS A 8 32.55 16.18 -4.11
N SER A 9 31.88 15.64 -5.12
CA SER A 9 30.45 15.81 -5.29
C SER A 9 29.77 15.31 -4.02
N LYS A 10 29.04 16.17 -3.32
CA LYS A 10 28.26 15.77 -2.16
C LYS A 10 27.21 14.78 -2.69
N LYS A 11 27.38 13.49 -2.40
CA LYS A 11 26.38 12.46 -2.72
C LYS A 11 25.11 12.86 -2.00
N ARG A 12 24.08 13.23 -2.74
CA ARG A 12 22.76 13.58 -2.20
C ARG A 12 21.93 12.31 -2.04
N MET A 13 21.16 12.22 -0.97
CA MET A 13 20.20 11.16 -0.73
C MET A 13 18.82 11.79 -0.52
N ALA A 14 17.81 11.25 -1.13
CA ALA A 14 16.43 11.63 -0.87
C ALA A 14 15.89 10.88 0.35
N ARG A 15 14.88 11.46 1.01
CA ARG A 15 14.14 10.80 2.08
C ARG A 15 12.65 11.00 1.87
N ILE A 16 11.89 9.89 1.96
CA ILE A 16 10.43 9.90 2.02
C ILE A 16 10.01 9.24 3.32
N CYS A 17 8.96 9.77 3.98
CA CYS A 17 8.32 9.15 5.13
C CYS A 17 6.88 8.80 4.75
N ILE A 18 6.48 7.56 5.05
CA ILE A 18 5.10 7.09 5.00
C ILE A 18 4.69 6.83 6.44
N GLU A 19 3.78 7.65 6.97
CA GLU A 19 3.29 7.58 8.33
C GLU A 19 1.77 7.42 8.34
N GLY A 20 1.26 6.53 9.22
CA GLY A 20 -0.16 6.24 9.30
C GLY A 20 -0.72 5.39 8.16
N PRO A 21 -2.06 5.38 7.95
CA PRO A 21 -2.70 4.54 6.94
C PRO A 21 -2.33 4.91 5.50
N ILE A 22 -2.14 3.88 4.66
CA ILE A 22 -1.92 4.06 3.23
C ILE A 22 -3.28 4.18 2.53
N ASN A 23 -3.49 5.31 1.89
CA ASN A 23 -4.69 5.67 1.16
C ASN A 23 -4.36 6.49 -0.09
N SER A 24 -5.37 6.97 -0.80
CA SER A 24 -5.21 7.74 -2.03
C SER A 24 -4.42 9.04 -1.85
N GLU A 25 -4.50 9.67 -0.68
CA GLU A 25 -3.73 10.88 -0.38
C GLU A 25 -2.24 10.54 -0.16
N THR A 26 -1.94 9.53 0.66
CA THR A 26 -0.59 9.00 0.86
C THR A 26 0.04 8.64 -0.47
N ARG A 27 -0.69 7.88 -1.32
CA ARG A 27 -0.23 7.50 -2.65
C ARG A 27 0.13 8.71 -3.51
N LYS A 28 -0.76 9.71 -3.61
CA LYS A 28 -0.51 10.93 -4.41
C LYS A 28 0.76 11.65 -3.98
N ILE A 29 0.95 11.82 -2.68
CA ILE A 29 2.12 12.49 -2.11
C ILE A 29 3.39 11.71 -2.43
N VAL A 30 3.39 10.39 -2.18
CA VAL A 30 4.56 9.53 -2.38
C VAL A 30 4.93 9.44 -3.86
N LEU A 31 3.97 9.22 -4.76
CA LEU A 31 4.23 9.16 -6.20
C LEU A 31 4.79 10.47 -6.74
N LYS A 32 4.28 11.62 -6.29
CA LYS A 32 4.83 12.93 -6.64
C LYS A 32 6.28 13.08 -6.18
N ALA A 33 6.58 12.64 -4.95
CA ALA A 33 7.94 12.68 -4.42
C ALA A 33 8.89 11.75 -5.18
N LEU A 34 8.46 10.52 -5.49
CA LEU A 34 9.25 9.57 -6.28
C LEU A 34 9.56 10.12 -7.69
N LYS A 35 8.58 10.74 -8.34
CA LYS A 35 8.79 11.40 -9.63
C LYS A 35 9.84 12.52 -9.54
N GLN A 36 9.81 13.36 -8.51
CA GLN A 36 10.81 14.41 -8.30
C GLN A 36 12.21 13.84 -8.03
N ILE A 37 12.30 12.69 -7.32
CA ILE A 37 13.56 12.00 -7.08
C ILE A 37 14.15 11.50 -8.39
N GLU A 38 13.32 10.91 -9.24
CA GLU A 38 13.69 10.45 -10.58
C GLU A 38 14.17 11.63 -11.46
N GLU A 39 13.36 12.69 -11.59
CA GLU A 39 13.66 13.87 -12.42
C GLU A 39 14.96 14.59 -11.99
N ARG A 40 15.29 14.52 -10.70
CA ARG A 40 16.52 15.14 -10.14
C ARG A 40 17.70 14.18 -10.04
N GLU A 41 17.53 12.95 -10.53
CA GLU A 41 18.56 11.90 -10.57
C GLU A 41 19.22 11.67 -9.20
N PHE A 42 18.41 11.52 -8.14
CA PHE A 42 18.97 11.16 -6.85
C PHE A 42 19.52 9.73 -6.88
N PRO A 43 20.79 9.52 -6.49
CA PRO A 43 21.40 8.20 -6.52
C PRO A 43 20.89 7.25 -5.43
N ALA A 44 20.24 7.78 -4.39
CA ALA A 44 19.72 6.96 -3.30
C ALA A 44 18.47 7.57 -2.65
N LEU A 45 17.58 6.70 -2.17
CA LEU A 45 16.36 7.00 -1.42
C LEU A 45 16.35 6.21 -0.10
N LEU A 46 16.17 6.91 1.01
CA LEU A 46 15.76 6.35 2.28
C LEU A 46 14.23 6.45 2.40
N LEU A 47 13.56 5.31 2.39
CA LEU A 47 12.11 5.23 2.56
C LEU A 47 11.79 4.81 4.00
N ARG A 48 11.36 5.76 4.83
CA ARG A 48 10.90 5.48 6.20
C ARG A 48 9.42 5.09 6.15
N ILE A 49 9.08 3.94 6.73
CA ILE A 49 7.69 3.43 6.79
C ILE A 49 7.32 3.20 8.25
N ASP A 50 6.28 3.88 8.72
CA ASP A 50 5.66 3.71 10.02
C ASP A 50 4.13 3.64 9.83
N SER A 51 3.64 2.49 9.33
CA SER A 51 2.30 2.34 8.79
C SER A 51 1.70 0.98 9.11
N PRO A 52 0.44 0.90 9.53
CA PRO A 52 -0.29 -0.35 9.66
C PRO A 52 -0.68 -0.98 8.30
N GLY A 53 -0.38 -0.32 7.20
CA GLY A 53 -0.86 -0.65 5.86
C GLY A 53 -2.07 0.18 5.45
N GLY A 54 -2.85 -0.32 4.50
CA GLY A 54 -4.02 0.38 3.99
C GLY A 54 -4.60 -0.28 2.73
N THR A 55 -5.05 0.53 1.78
CA THR A 55 -5.67 0.02 0.55
C THR A 55 -4.65 -0.70 -0.33
N VAL A 56 -5.08 -1.83 -0.90
CA VAL A 56 -4.20 -2.70 -1.72
C VAL A 56 -3.72 -1.96 -2.97
N GLY A 57 -4.64 -1.31 -3.70
CA GLY A 57 -4.30 -0.60 -4.94
C GLY A 57 -3.32 0.54 -4.73
N ASP A 58 -3.52 1.36 -3.69
CA ASP A 58 -2.61 2.47 -3.38
C ASP A 58 -1.20 1.95 -3.00
N SER A 59 -1.14 0.86 -2.22
CA SER A 59 0.13 0.22 -1.86
C SER A 59 0.85 -0.35 -3.09
N GLN A 60 0.11 -0.96 -4.01
CA GLN A 60 0.63 -1.53 -5.25
C GLN A 60 1.20 -0.46 -6.19
N GLU A 61 0.52 0.66 -6.35
CA GLU A 61 1.02 1.76 -7.18
C GLU A 61 2.34 2.33 -6.65
N ILE A 62 2.44 2.49 -5.32
CA ILE A 62 3.69 2.97 -4.68
C ILE A 62 4.80 1.95 -4.86
N HIS A 63 4.54 0.65 -4.59
CA HIS A 63 5.50 -0.43 -4.78
C HIS A 63 6.04 -0.47 -6.22
N SER A 64 5.14 -0.44 -7.21
CA SER A 64 5.52 -0.45 -8.63
C SER A 64 6.36 0.77 -9.02
N ALA A 65 6.07 1.93 -8.42
CA ALA A 65 6.87 3.14 -8.66
C ALA A 65 8.28 3.05 -8.06
N LEU A 66 8.42 2.38 -6.90
CA LEU A 66 9.73 2.11 -6.29
C LEU A 66 10.57 1.17 -7.16
N LEU A 67 9.97 0.10 -7.70
CA LEU A 67 10.67 -0.81 -8.60
C LEU A 67 11.19 -0.07 -9.84
N ARG A 68 10.34 0.75 -10.49
CA ARG A 68 10.76 1.57 -11.63
C ARG A 68 11.90 2.54 -11.29
N LEU A 69 11.86 3.14 -10.10
CA LEU A 69 12.93 4.04 -9.65
C LEU A 69 14.27 3.30 -9.47
N ARG A 70 14.23 2.05 -8.95
CA ARG A 70 15.39 1.18 -8.83
C ARG A 70 15.97 0.78 -10.19
N GLU A 71 15.11 0.40 -11.14
CA GLU A 71 15.52 0.09 -12.53
C GLU A 71 16.26 1.27 -13.19
N LYS A 72 15.96 2.49 -12.79
CA LYS A 72 16.67 3.71 -13.22
C LYS A 72 17.95 4.01 -12.44
N GLY A 73 18.38 3.10 -11.56
CA GLY A 73 19.65 3.18 -10.85
C GLY A 73 19.63 3.93 -9.52
N CYS A 74 18.44 4.25 -8.96
CA CYS A 74 18.34 4.81 -7.63
C CYS A 74 18.35 3.68 -6.59
N HIS A 75 19.32 3.67 -5.67
CA HIS A 75 19.40 2.72 -4.58
C HIS A 75 18.35 3.02 -3.51
N VAL A 76 17.43 2.09 -3.26
CA VAL A 76 16.34 2.27 -2.30
C VAL A 76 16.57 1.40 -1.06
N VAL A 77 16.57 2.04 0.10
CA VAL A 77 16.59 1.36 1.41
C VAL A 77 15.33 1.71 2.16
N ALA A 78 14.58 0.70 2.59
CA ALA A 78 13.42 0.86 3.47
C ALA A 78 13.86 0.77 4.94
N SER A 79 13.37 1.71 5.75
CA SER A 79 13.55 1.71 7.21
C SER A 79 12.18 1.63 7.88
N PHE A 80 11.92 0.50 8.54
CA PHE A 80 10.65 0.29 9.24
C PHE A 80 10.64 0.99 10.60
N GLY A 81 9.50 1.59 10.93
CA GLY A 81 9.25 2.32 12.17
C GLY A 81 8.82 1.43 13.32
N ASN A 82 7.92 1.94 14.13
CA ASN A 82 7.28 1.15 15.18
C ASN A 82 6.42 0.04 14.58
N ILE A 83 5.73 0.37 13.49
CA ILE A 83 4.92 -0.57 12.73
C ILE A 83 5.19 -0.42 11.23
N SER A 84 5.34 -1.53 10.55
CA SER A 84 5.32 -1.60 9.09
C SER A 84 4.64 -2.91 8.73
N ALA A 85 3.32 -2.87 8.57
CA ALA A 85 2.49 -4.05 8.41
C ALA A 85 1.67 -4.01 7.12
N SER A 86 1.25 -5.17 6.61
CA SER A 86 0.38 -5.29 5.44
C SER A 86 0.90 -4.48 4.24
N GLY A 87 0.16 -3.50 3.73
CA GLY A 87 0.61 -2.60 2.66
C GLY A 87 1.94 -1.89 2.93
N GLY A 88 2.30 -1.63 4.20
CA GLY A 88 3.59 -1.07 4.58
C GLY A 88 4.75 -2.01 4.29
N VAL A 89 4.60 -3.31 4.61
CA VAL A 89 5.59 -4.34 4.23
C VAL A 89 5.64 -4.46 2.71
N TYR A 90 4.48 -4.52 2.06
CA TYR A 90 4.40 -4.67 0.61
C TYR A 90 5.13 -3.54 -0.14
N ILE A 91 5.02 -2.30 0.33
CA ILE A 91 5.81 -1.20 -0.21
C ILE A 91 7.29 -1.41 0.09
N GLY A 92 7.61 -1.83 1.33
CA GLY A 92 8.98 -2.00 1.78
C GLY A 92 9.78 -3.04 1.00
N VAL A 93 9.15 -4.15 0.57
CA VAL A 93 9.82 -5.19 -0.26
C VAL A 93 10.17 -4.68 -1.66
N GLY A 94 9.62 -3.56 -2.11
CA GLY A 94 10.09 -2.84 -3.29
C GLY A 94 11.48 -2.22 -3.14
N ALA A 95 12.05 -2.14 -1.94
CA ALA A 95 13.41 -1.67 -1.70
C ALA A 95 14.46 -2.78 -1.91
N GLU A 96 15.72 -2.40 -2.09
CA GLU A 96 16.85 -3.36 -2.18
C GLU A 96 17.21 -3.94 -0.81
N LYS A 97 16.99 -3.14 0.24
CA LYS A 97 17.30 -3.53 1.61
C LYS A 97 16.26 -2.99 2.57
N ILE A 98 15.87 -3.83 3.51
CA ILE A 98 14.98 -3.45 4.61
C ILE A 98 15.78 -3.47 5.91
N VAL A 99 15.60 -2.42 6.72
CA VAL A 99 16.15 -2.30 8.06
C VAL A 99 14.98 -2.08 9.03
N ALA A 100 14.91 -2.91 10.06
CA ALA A 100 13.90 -2.82 11.12
C ALA A 100 14.57 -2.93 12.49
N ASN A 101 13.95 -2.36 13.51
CA ASN A 101 14.35 -2.58 14.90
C ASN A 101 13.79 -3.94 15.40
N PRO A 102 14.42 -4.58 16.38
CA PRO A 102 13.90 -5.82 16.97
C PRO A 102 12.46 -5.71 17.50
N GLY A 103 12.06 -4.52 17.94
CA GLY A 103 10.70 -4.23 18.42
C GLY A 103 9.71 -3.77 17.36
N THR A 104 10.10 -3.72 16.09
CA THR A 104 9.20 -3.31 15.01
C THR A 104 8.08 -4.35 14.80
N ILE A 105 6.84 -3.91 14.84
CA ILE A 105 5.71 -4.75 14.45
C ILE A 105 5.66 -4.81 12.93
N THR A 106 5.79 -6.02 12.37
CA THR A 106 5.82 -6.22 10.91
C THR A 106 5.06 -7.47 10.50
N GLY A 107 4.93 -7.73 9.17
CA GLY A 107 4.16 -8.84 8.64
C GLY A 107 2.68 -8.47 8.43
N SER A 108 1.74 -9.29 8.90
CA SER A 108 0.30 -9.09 8.68
C SER A 108 -0.08 -8.95 7.20
N ILE A 109 0.58 -9.72 6.34
CA ILE A 109 0.37 -9.68 4.90
C ILE A 109 -0.90 -10.46 4.59
N GLY A 110 -1.92 -9.74 4.13
CA GLY A 110 -3.22 -10.32 3.84
C GLY A 110 -4.19 -9.30 3.27
N VAL A 111 -5.27 -9.79 2.67
CA VAL A 111 -6.35 -8.96 2.14
C VAL A 111 -7.61 -9.24 2.93
N ILE A 112 -8.22 -8.20 3.45
CA ILE A 112 -9.52 -8.28 4.12
C ILE A 112 -10.52 -7.37 3.42
N LEU A 113 -11.77 -7.82 3.38
CA LEU A 113 -12.90 -7.05 2.93
C LEU A 113 -13.95 -7.12 4.02
N ARG A 114 -14.38 -5.97 4.54
CA ARG A 114 -15.36 -5.87 5.62
C ARG A 114 -16.58 -5.12 5.17
N GLY A 115 -17.75 -5.66 5.47
CA GLY A 115 -19.04 -4.99 5.38
C GLY A 115 -19.78 -5.14 6.70
N ASN A 116 -20.62 -4.17 7.03
CA ASN A 116 -21.50 -4.23 8.19
C ASN A 116 -22.87 -4.79 7.75
N ASN A 117 -23.41 -5.76 8.47
CA ASN A 117 -24.76 -6.19 8.28
C ASN A 117 -25.63 -5.58 9.40
N LEU A 118 -26.46 -4.62 9.03
CA LEU A 118 -27.36 -3.91 9.92
C LEU A 118 -28.83 -4.34 9.77
N SER A 119 -29.11 -5.40 9.02
CA SER A 119 -30.48 -5.82 8.69
C SER A 119 -31.37 -5.97 9.94
N LYS A 120 -30.87 -6.61 10.99
CA LYS A 120 -31.61 -6.77 12.25
C LYS A 120 -31.86 -5.46 13.00
N LEU A 121 -30.95 -4.49 12.89
CA LEU A 121 -31.14 -3.17 13.47
C LEU A 121 -32.19 -2.38 12.70
N LEU A 122 -32.12 -2.40 11.39
CA LEU A 122 -33.06 -1.73 10.49
C LEU A 122 -34.48 -2.26 10.68
N GLU A 123 -34.61 -3.58 10.83
CA GLU A 123 -35.88 -4.23 11.13
C GLU A 123 -36.49 -3.73 12.47
N LYS A 124 -35.67 -3.62 13.52
CA LYS A 124 -36.12 -3.15 14.83
C LYS A 124 -36.61 -1.68 14.81
N VAL A 125 -36.04 -0.84 13.95
CA VAL A 125 -36.46 0.58 13.82
C VAL A 125 -37.48 0.78 12.70
N GLY A 126 -37.95 -0.30 12.05
CA GLY A 126 -39.02 -0.24 11.04
C GLY A 126 -38.56 0.30 9.68
N ILE A 127 -37.25 0.35 9.39
CA ILE A 127 -36.72 0.81 8.11
C ILE A 127 -36.56 -0.39 7.17
N LYS A 128 -37.14 -0.27 5.97
CA LYS A 128 -36.98 -1.22 4.88
C LYS A 128 -36.41 -0.53 3.65
N PHE A 129 -35.46 -1.19 2.98
CA PHE A 129 -34.91 -0.73 1.70
C PHE A 129 -35.61 -1.49 0.57
N GLU A 130 -36.06 -0.76 -0.43
CA GLU A 130 -36.52 -1.34 -1.69
C GLU A 130 -35.47 -1.06 -2.76
N THR A 131 -34.79 -2.12 -3.20
CA THR A 131 -33.65 -2.00 -4.14
C THR A 131 -34.05 -2.55 -5.50
N VAL A 132 -34.04 -1.69 -6.52
CA VAL A 132 -34.12 -2.08 -7.92
C VAL A 132 -32.73 -1.99 -8.52
N LYS A 133 -32.22 -3.07 -9.11
CA LYS A 133 -30.83 -3.17 -9.57
C LYS A 133 -30.73 -3.83 -10.94
N SER A 134 -29.77 -3.40 -11.74
CA SER A 134 -29.50 -3.92 -13.08
C SER A 134 -28.71 -5.24 -13.10
N GLY A 135 -28.19 -5.70 -11.97
CA GLY A 135 -27.41 -6.95 -11.85
C GLY A 135 -27.31 -7.43 -10.42
N ILE A 136 -27.11 -8.74 -10.26
CA ILE A 136 -27.17 -9.42 -8.96
C ILE A 136 -26.10 -8.93 -7.96
N PHE A 137 -24.97 -8.47 -8.45
CA PHE A 137 -23.84 -8.02 -7.60
C PHE A 137 -23.78 -6.49 -7.42
N LYS A 138 -24.77 -5.74 -7.93
CA LYS A 138 -24.69 -4.26 -7.93
C LYS A 138 -24.73 -3.66 -6.53
N ASP A 139 -25.35 -4.34 -5.59
CA ASP A 139 -25.52 -3.97 -4.18
C ASP A 139 -24.73 -4.89 -3.24
N ILE A 140 -23.65 -5.51 -3.74
CA ILE A 140 -22.77 -6.34 -2.92
C ILE A 140 -22.23 -5.53 -1.74
N LEU A 141 -22.20 -6.13 -0.54
CA LEU A 141 -21.89 -5.50 0.74
C LEU A 141 -22.88 -4.42 1.20
N SER A 142 -24.08 -4.36 0.64
CA SER A 142 -25.12 -3.50 1.19
C SER A 142 -25.39 -3.85 2.67
N PRO A 143 -25.48 -2.85 3.57
CA PRO A 143 -25.61 -3.10 5.00
C PRO A 143 -27.02 -3.57 5.42
N ASP A 144 -28.01 -3.47 4.55
CA ASP A 144 -29.42 -3.78 4.82
C ASP A 144 -29.75 -5.26 4.70
N ARG A 145 -28.84 -6.09 4.17
CA ARG A 145 -29.04 -7.52 3.99
C ARG A 145 -27.74 -8.33 4.18
N PRO A 146 -27.84 -9.63 4.49
CA PRO A 146 -26.68 -10.51 4.49
C PRO A 146 -26.16 -10.73 3.05
N LEU A 147 -24.88 -11.09 2.93
CA LEU A 147 -24.29 -11.55 1.67
C LEU A 147 -24.93 -12.88 1.23
N SER A 148 -25.21 -12.99 -0.07
CA SER A 148 -25.57 -14.28 -0.67
C SER A 148 -24.34 -15.21 -0.77
N THR A 149 -24.60 -16.48 -1.06
CA THR A 149 -23.53 -17.48 -1.28
C THR A 149 -22.67 -17.09 -2.49
N GLU A 150 -23.30 -16.65 -3.57
CA GLU A 150 -22.65 -16.24 -4.81
C GLU A 150 -21.81 -14.98 -4.61
N GLU A 151 -22.32 -13.99 -3.87
CA GLU A 151 -21.61 -12.78 -3.52
C GLU A 151 -20.37 -13.10 -2.67
N ARG A 152 -20.51 -13.98 -1.70
CA ARG A 152 -19.39 -14.44 -0.87
C ARG A 152 -18.32 -15.15 -1.72
N ALA A 153 -18.72 -16.02 -2.63
CA ALA A 153 -17.79 -16.72 -3.52
C ALA A 153 -17.03 -15.72 -4.43
N LEU A 154 -17.72 -14.74 -4.99
CA LEU A 154 -17.11 -13.70 -5.81
C LEU A 154 -16.07 -12.89 -5.00
N LEU A 155 -16.44 -12.41 -3.80
CA LEU A 155 -15.52 -11.66 -2.96
C LEU A 155 -14.32 -12.49 -2.53
N GLN A 156 -14.51 -13.78 -2.22
CA GLN A 156 -13.42 -14.68 -1.87
C GLN A 156 -12.45 -14.88 -3.04
N SER A 157 -12.94 -14.97 -4.27
CA SER A 157 -12.07 -15.06 -5.45
C SER A 157 -11.25 -13.79 -5.67
N LEU A 158 -11.85 -12.60 -5.48
CA LEU A 158 -11.14 -11.32 -5.57
C LEU A 158 -10.04 -11.19 -4.50
N ILE A 159 -10.33 -11.62 -3.26
CA ILE A 159 -9.35 -11.67 -2.18
C ILE A 159 -8.20 -12.60 -2.54
N ALA A 160 -8.48 -13.80 -3.07
CA ALA A 160 -7.46 -14.77 -3.45
C ALA A 160 -6.52 -14.24 -4.54
N VAL A 161 -7.06 -13.59 -5.58
CA VAL A 161 -6.25 -12.94 -6.63
C VAL A 161 -5.35 -11.85 -6.03
N SER A 162 -5.93 -10.95 -5.23
CA SER A 162 -5.17 -9.86 -4.61
C SER A 162 -4.08 -10.39 -3.67
N TYR A 163 -4.35 -11.44 -2.92
CA TYR A 163 -3.39 -12.09 -2.02
C TYR A 163 -2.24 -12.75 -2.78
N THR A 164 -2.54 -13.43 -3.89
CA THR A 164 -1.51 -14.06 -4.75
C THR A 164 -0.56 -13.00 -5.31
N HIS A 165 -1.08 -11.86 -5.76
CA HIS A 165 -0.24 -10.74 -6.21
C HIS A 165 0.67 -10.20 -5.10
N LEU A 166 0.16 -10.05 -3.88
CA LEU A 166 0.97 -9.61 -2.75
C LEU A 166 2.10 -10.59 -2.43
N ARG A 167 1.83 -11.90 -2.41
CA ARG A 167 2.83 -12.93 -2.12
C ARG A 167 3.91 -13.09 -3.19
N ALA A 168 3.58 -12.88 -4.46
CA ALA A 168 4.54 -13.01 -5.55
C ALA A 168 5.74 -12.05 -5.45
N HIS A 169 5.67 -11.03 -4.60
CA HIS A 169 6.73 -10.06 -4.37
C HIS A 169 7.49 -10.27 -3.05
N GLU A 170 7.19 -11.36 -2.30
CA GLU A 170 7.84 -11.69 -1.03
C GLU A 170 9.04 -12.64 -1.19
N THR A 171 9.17 -13.28 -2.34
CA THR A 171 10.26 -14.18 -2.72
C THR A 171 11.17 -13.52 -3.74
#